data_c29a92585b2ef90c4694ea75e29e36ce
#
_entry.id   c29a92585b2ef90c4694ea75e29e36ce
#
_cell.length_a   1.000
_cell.length_b   1.000
_cell.length_c   1.000
_cell.angle_alpha   90.00
_cell.angle_beta   90.00
_cell.angle_gamma   90.00
#
_symmetry.space_group_name_H-M   'P 1'
#
loop_
_entity.id
_entity.type
_entity.pdbx_description
1 polymer ?
#
loop_
_entity_poly.entity_id
_entity_poly.type
_entity_poly.pdbx_seq_one_letter_code
_entity_poly.pdbx_strand_id
1 'polypeptide(L)'
;MKIIDKLIPINKYNRPGSKSTPKRICVHYTGQAGTDADRLALFYSNVATGRFPNKPNNWTSTQYIVGLNGKVIRFVPDNETAYAASGKNGGTLHIEVCYSKASGEFETASMSALRELVQYLMKKYNISAGNVLRHYDLTGKYCPWYYVDENRWAVLHEYITSAAVDQKNLYRVQVGAFSSRENAEQYMNKVKAAGFGAFIVEVDNNA
;
A
#
# COMPACT_ATOMS: atom_id res chain seq x y z
N MET A 1 13.37 1.09 6.74
CA MET A 1 12.00 0.69 7.16
C MET A 1 12.05 -0.22 8.38
N LYS A 2 11.18 -0.01 9.37
CA LYS A 2 11.00 -0.90 10.55
C LYS A 2 9.70 -1.69 10.38
N ILE A 3 9.79 -3.03 10.34
CA ILE A 3 8.62 -3.91 10.35
C ILE A 3 8.37 -4.37 11.79
N ILE A 4 7.14 -4.23 12.26
CA ILE A 4 6.71 -4.66 13.60
C ILE A 4 6.00 -6.00 13.46
N ASP A 5 6.54 -7.05 14.07
CA ASP A 5 5.92 -8.36 14.09
C ASP A 5 4.80 -8.42 15.13
N LYS A 6 3.58 -8.64 14.66
CA LYS A 6 2.39 -8.96 15.44
C LYS A 6 1.73 -10.21 14.85
N LEU A 7 2.49 -11.32 14.76
CA LEU A 7 2.02 -12.53 14.13
C LEU A 7 0.82 -13.11 14.90
N ILE A 8 -0.30 -13.28 14.19
CA ILE A 8 -1.44 -14.03 14.75
C ILE A 8 -1.06 -15.49 14.96
N PRO A 9 -1.54 -16.15 16.00
CA PRO A 9 -1.29 -17.59 16.21
C PRO A 9 -1.87 -18.43 15.07
N ILE A 10 -1.30 -19.62 14.85
CA ILE A 10 -1.88 -20.59 13.89
C ILE A 10 -3.29 -20.93 14.36
N ASN A 11 -4.26 -20.82 13.46
CA ASN A 11 -5.67 -21.08 13.73
C ASN A 11 -6.39 -21.46 12.43
N LYS A 12 -7.58 -22.06 12.55
CA LYS A 12 -8.38 -22.51 11.41
C LYS A 12 -9.08 -21.38 10.63
N TYR A 13 -9.15 -20.15 11.17
CA TYR A 13 -9.95 -19.08 10.60
C TYR A 13 -9.16 -18.24 9.61
N ASN A 14 -7.98 -17.74 10.00
CA ASN A 14 -7.25 -16.79 9.18
C ASN A 14 -5.73 -16.99 9.10
N ARG A 15 -5.18 -17.99 9.78
CA ARG A 15 -3.79 -18.43 9.63
C ARG A 15 -3.66 -19.94 9.81
N PRO A 16 -3.93 -20.75 8.78
CA PRO A 16 -3.83 -22.21 8.87
C PRO A 16 -2.39 -22.74 8.93
N GLY A 17 -1.38 -21.89 8.72
CA GLY A 17 0.04 -22.30 8.69
C GLY A 17 0.46 -22.95 7.36
N SER A 18 -0.39 -22.90 6.33
CA SER A 18 -0.09 -23.47 5.01
C SER A 18 1.10 -22.77 4.37
N LYS A 19 2.13 -23.55 3.99
CA LYS A 19 3.34 -23.01 3.38
C LYS A 19 3.10 -22.46 1.99
N SER A 20 3.79 -21.39 1.67
CA SER A 20 3.70 -20.68 0.39
C SER A 20 5.04 -20.04 0.05
N THR A 21 5.48 -20.16 -1.20
CA THR A 21 6.67 -19.45 -1.69
C THR A 21 6.23 -18.18 -2.39
N PRO A 22 6.67 -16.98 -1.94
CA PRO A 22 6.31 -15.73 -2.57
C PRO A 22 6.74 -15.64 -4.04
N LYS A 23 5.80 -15.28 -4.92
CA LYS A 23 6.02 -15.09 -6.37
C LYS A 23 5.48 -13.76 -6.87
N ARG A 24 4.58 -13.15 -6.09
CA ARG A 24 3.93 -11.87 -6.41
C ARG A 24 3.52 -11.11 -5.16
N ILE A 25 3.31 -9.82 -5.31
CA ILE A 25 2.80 -8.92 -4.29
C ILE A 25 1.44 -8.43 -4.73
N CYS A 26 0.48 -8.37 -3.81
CA CYS A 26 -0.86 -7.84 -4.08
C CYS A 26 -1.16 -6.69 -3.12
N VAL A 27 -1.43 -5.52 -3.70
CA VAL A 27 -1.82 -4.31 -2.96
C VAL A 27 -3.34 -4.27 -2.79
N HIS A 28 -3.76 -4.03 -1.56
CA HIS A 28 -5.15 -3.86 -1.16
C HIS A 28 -5.34 -2.52 -0.44
N TYR A 29 -6.59 -2.15 -0.20
CA TYR A 29 -6.96 -1.10 0.74
C TYR A 29 -7.91 -1.69 1.79
N THR A 30 -7.96 -1.10 2.98
CA THR A 30 -8.76 -1.62 4.10
C THR A 30 -10.27 -1.58 3.86
N GLY A 31 -10.74 -0.88 2.81
CA GLY A 31 -12.16 -0.74 2.48
C GLY A 31 -12.94 0.15 3.46
N GLN A 32 -12.30 0.71 4.47
CA GLN A 32 -12.89 1.59 5.47
C GLN A 32 -11.94 2.76 5.76
N ALA A 33 -12.34 3.97 5.37
CA ALA A 33 -11.59 5.19 5.63
C ALA A 33 -11.40 5.42 7.14
N GLY A 34 -10.22 5.93 7.54
CA GLY A 34 -9.90 6.21 8.93
C GLY A 34 -9.54 4.97 9.77
N THR A 35 -9.52 3.78 9.19
CA THR A 35 -8.97 2.60 9.86
C THR A 35 -7.45 2.68 9.86
N ASP A 36 -6.82 2.61 11.04
CA ASP A 36 -5.37 2.55 11.17
C ASP A 36 -4.87 1.12 11.39
N ALA A 37 -3.55 0.93 11.26
CA ALA A 37 -2.91 -0.37 11.34
C ALA A 37 -3.21 -1.13 12.63
N ASP A 38 -3.22 -0.45 13.79
CA ASP A 38 -3.51 -1.11 15.06
C ASP A 38 -4.95 -1.58 15.19
N ARG A 39 -5.92 -0.83 14.62
CA ARG A 39 -7.33 -1.24 14.59
C ARG A 39 -7.55 -2.42 13.67
N LEU A 40 -6.91 -2.43 12.51
CA LEU A 40 -6.97 -3.58 11.59
C LEU A 40 -6.29 -4.81 12.21
N ALA A 41 -5.20 -4.58 12.93
CA ALA A 41 -4.53 -5.58 13.73
C ALA A 41 -5.46 -6.27 14.72
N LEU A 42 -6.18 -5.48 15.49
CA LEU A 42 -7.16 -5.98 16.46
C LEU A 42 -8.28 -6.76 15.76
N PHE A 43 -8.76 -6.29 14.61
CA PHE A 43 -9.75 -7.00 13.81
C PHE A 43 -9.27 -8.41 13.43
N TYR A 44 -8.07 -8.54 12.84
CA TYR A 44 -7.53 -9.86 12.47
C TYR A 44 -7.26 -10.76 13.68
N SER A 45 -6.84 -10.19 14.81
CA SER A 45 -6.69 -10.94 16.07
C SER A 45 -8.03 -11.48 16.58
N ASN A 46 -9.10 -10.69 16.46
CA ASN A 46 -10.45 -11.14 16.81
C ASN A 46 -10.96 -12.24 15.86
N VAL A 47 -10.66 -12.15 14.56
CA VAL A 47 -10.96 -13.24 13.60
C VAL A 47 -10.23 -14.52 14.01
N ALA A 48 -8.98 -14.44 14.42
CA ALA A 48 -8.17 -15.60 14.83
C ALA A 48 -8.75 -16.37 16.03
N THR A 49 -9.49 -15.69 16.90
CA THR A 49 -10.17 -16.30 18.06
C THR A 49 -11.57 -16.82 17.75
N GLY A 50 -12.05 -16.67 16.51
CA GLY A 50 -13.41 -17.04 16.14
C GLY A 50 -14.48 -16.11 16.74
N ARG A 51 -14.12 -14.89 17.14
CA ARG A 51 -15.02 -13.92 17.80
C ARG A 51 -16.20 -13.43 16.94
N PHE A 52 -16.21 -13.77 15.65
CA PHE A 52 -17.28 -13.48 14.73
C PHE A 52 -18.04 -14.74 14.29
N PRO A 53 -18.70 -15.47 15.22
CA PRO A 53 -19.33 -16.76 14.94
C PRO A 53 -20.44 -16.67 13.88
N ASN A 54 -21.09 -15.51 13.75
CA ASN A 54 -22.16 -15.27 12.77
C ASN A 54 -21.65 -14.99 11.35
N LYS A 55 -20.34 -15.02 11.15
CA LYS A 55 -19.66 -14.95 9.83
C LYS A 55 -18.66 -16.09 9.72
N PRO A 56 -19.12 -17.33 9.65
CA PRO A 56 -18.24 -18.53 9.70
C PRO A 56 -17.21 -18.58 8.57
N ASN A 57 -17.40 -17.77 7.51
CA ASN A 57 -16.51 -17.68 6.35
C ASN A 57 -15.67 -16.38 6.35
N ASN A 58 -15.51 -15.73 7.49
CA ASN A 58 -14.68 -14.52 7.58
C ASN A 58 -13.19 -14.89 7.61
N TRP A 59 -12.78 -15.68 6.62
CA TRP A 59 -11.39 -16.07 6.42
C TRP A 59 -10.65 -14.94 5.76
N THR A 60 -10.16 -14.01 6.58
CA THR A 60 -9.43 -12.86 6.07
C THR A 60 -8.17 -12.63 6.89
N SER A 61 -7.07 -12.45 6.19
CA SER A 61 -5.77 -12.09 6.75
C SER A 61 -4.89 -11.50 5.66
N THR A 62 -3.77 -10.89 6.08
CA THR A 62 -2.78 -10.32 5.20
C THR A 62 -1.38 -10.59 5.77
N GLN A 63 -0.35 -10.59 4.94
CA GLN A 63 1.01 -10.61 5.46
C GLN A 63 1.36 -9.27 6.09
N TYR A 64 1.00 -8.16 5.45
CA TYR A 64 1.41 -6.83 5.89
C TYR A 64 0.26 -5.85 5.95
N ILE A 65 0.36 -4.93 6.91
CA ILE A 65 -0.48 -3.73 7.00
C ILE A 65 0.42 -2.51 6.97
N VAL A 66 0.08 -1.53 6.13
CA VAL A 66 0.68 -0.21 6.11
C VAL A 66 -0.30 0.79 6.68
N GLY A 67 0.02 1.40 7.81
CA GLY A 67 -0.82 2.37 8.53
C GLY A 67 -0.78 3.76 7.91
N LEU A 68 -1.69 4.63 8.38
CA LEU A 68 -1.83 6.02 7.94
C LEU A 68 -0.55 6.84 8.12
N ASN A 69 0.21 6.55 9.16
CA ASN A 69 1.48 7.21 9.50
C ASN A 69 2.72 6.47 8.97
N GLY A 70 2.54 5.51 8.06
CA GLY A 70 3.63 4.70 7.50
C GLY A 70 4.11 3.56 8.41
N LYS A 71 3.43 3.28 9.51
CA LYS A 71 3.72 2.11 10.36
C LYS A 71 3.48 0.81 9.59
N VAL A 72 4.47 -0.09 9.57
CA VAL A 72 4.35 -1.39 8.92
C VAL A 72 4.25 -2.50 9.96
N ILE A 73 3.18 -3.28 9.90
CA ILE A 73 2.95 -4.44 10.76
C ILE A 73 2.91 -5.71 9.92
N ARG A 74 3.62 -6.78 10.35
CA ARG A 74 3.52 -8.11 9.75
C ARG A 74 2.63 -9.00 10.62
N PHE A 75 1.62 -9.61 9.97
CA PHE A 75 0.59 -10.43 10.63
C PHE A 75 0.70 -11.91 10.33
N VAL A 76 1.05 -12.26 9.10
CA VAL A 76 1.30 -13.63 8.66
C VAL A 76 2.74 -13.72 8.15
N PRO A 77 3.49 -14.77 8.46
CA PRO A 77 4.83 -14.97 7.90
C PRO A 77 4.82 -14.98 6.37
N ASP A 78 5.88 -14.48 5.75
CA ASP A 78 6.00 -14.38 4.29
C ASP A 78 5.90 -15.74 3.59
N ASN A 79 6.35 -16.82 4.27
CA ASN A 79 6.33 -18.18 3.75
C ASN A 79 5.05 -18.94 4.10
N GLU A 80 3.99 -18.24 4.47
CA GLU A 80 2.66 -18.80 4.73
C GLU A 80 1.60 -18.12 3.88
N THR A 81 0.53 -18.86 3.59
CA THR A 81 -0.63 -18.32 2.87
C THR A 81 -1.48 -17.45 3.79
N ALA A 82 -1.75 -16.21 3.39
CA ALA A 82 -2.80 -15.37 3.97
C ALA A 82 -4.06 -15.40 3.08
N TYR A 83 -5.20 -15.05 3.65
CA TYR A 83 -6.50 -15.11 2.98
C TYR A 83 -7.01 -13.71 2.63
N ALA A 84 -6.63 -13.17 1.47
CA ALA A 84 -7.02 -11.83 1.03
C ALA A 84 -7.56 -11.76 -0.40
N ALA A 85 -7.26 -12.77 -1.24
CA ALA A 85 -7.75 -12.85 -2.63
C ALA A 85 -8.21 -14.28 -2.92
N SER A 86 -9.51 -14.51 -2.88
CA SER A 86 -10.12 -15.84 -3.04
C SER A 86 -9.59 -16.57 -4.29
N GLY A 87 -9.10 -17.79 -4.12
CA GLY A 87 -8.52 -18.61 -5.19
C GLY A 87 -7.13 -18.17 -5.70
N LYS A 88 -6.59 -17.03 -5.25
CA LYS A 88 -5.31 -16.45 -5.69
C LYS A 88 -4.32 -16.18 -4.56
N ASN A 89 -4.53 -16.77 -3.38
CA ASN A 89 -3.69 -16.55 -2.20
C ASN A 89 -2.31 -17.21 -2.29
N GLY A 90 -2.23 -18.40 -2.92
CA GLY A 90 -0.98 -19.13 -3.05
C GLY A 90 0.09 -18.36 -3.82
N GLY A 91 1.29 -18.23 -3.26
CA GLY A 91 2.41 -17.48 -3.84
C GLY A 91 2.24 -15.97 -3.80
N THR A 92 1.24 -15.44 -3.09
CA THR A 92 0.94 -14.00 -3.02
C THR A 92 1.26 -13.46 -1.64
N LEU A 93 2.06 -12.38 -1.60
CA LEU A 93 2.21 -11.53 -0.43
C LEU A 93 1.17 -10.42 -0.50
N HIS A 94 0.25 -10.41 0.43
CA HIS A 94 -0.82 -9.42 0.50
C HIS A 94 -0.42 -8.25 1.41
N ILE A 95 -0.65 -7.02 0.97
CA ILE A 95 -0.39 -5.78 1.69
C ILE A 95 -1.69 -4.98 1.77
N GLU A 96 -2.25 -4.83 2.96
CA GLU A 96 -3.37 -3.93 3.22
C GLU A 96 -2.85 -2.52 3.53
N VAL A 97 -3.32 -1.53 2.78
CA VAL A 97 -2.95 -0.13 2.99
C VAL A 97 -4.11 0.63 3.62
N CYS A 98 -3.85 1.25 4.76
CA CYS A 98 -4.79 2.13 5.44
C CYS A 98 -4.88 3.48 4.70
N TYR A 99 -6.07 4.07 4.71
CA TYR A 99 -6.34 5.37 4.11
C TYR A 99 -7.40 6.12 4.94
N SER A 100 -7.41 7.45 4.85
CA SER A 100 -8.41 8.29 5.54
C SER A 100 -9.24 9.15 4.59
N LYS A 101 -8.73 9.42 3.38
CA LYS A 101 -9.40 10.25 2.38
C LYS A 101 -10.66 9.56 1.84
N ALA A 102 -11.74 10.32 1.71
CA ALA A 102 -13.01 9.82 1.14
C ALA A 102 -12.86 9.28 -0.30
N SER A 103 -11.86 9.75 -1.05
CA SER A 103 -11.53 9.26 -2.39
C SER A 103 -10.96 7.83 -2.40
N GLY A 104 -10.44 7.33 -1.28
CA GLY A 104 -9.67 6.08 -1.22
C GLY A 104 -8.20 6.21 -1.61
N GLU A 105 -7.73 7.44 -1.88
CA GLU A 105 -6.32 7.73 -2.13
C GLU A 105 -5.49 7.52 -0.86
N PHE A 106 -4.31 6.95 -1.00
CA PHE A 106 -3.39 6.72 0.12
C PHE A 106 -2.70 8.03 0.56
N GLU A 107 -2.41 8.15 1.85
CA GLU A 107 -1.61 9.24 2.40
C GLU A 107 -0.15 9.13 1.95
N THR A 108 0.54 10.27 1.90
CA THR A 108 1.96 10.33 1.52
C THR A 108 2.83 9.41 2.39
N ALA A 109 2.59 9.38 3.70
CA ALA A 109 3.32 8.50 4.61
C ALA A 109 3.05 7.01 4.32
N SER A 110 1.79 6.65 4.03
CA SER A 110 1.41 5.28 3.64
C SER A 110 2.06 4.89 2.31
N MET A 111 2.06 5.78 1.32
CA MET A 111 2.68 5.54 0.00
C MET A 111 4.20 5.35 0.13
N SER A 112 4.87 6.18 0.93
CA SER A 112 6.31 6.04 1.17
C SER A 112 6.65 4.70 1.83
N ALA A 113 5.92 4.31 2.86
CA ALA A 113 6.12 3.03 3.54
C ALA A 113 5.77 1.82 2.66
N LEU A 114 4.71 1.94 1.83
CA LEU A 114 4.35 0.93 0.84
C LEU A 114 5.49 0.73 -0.16
N ARG A 115 6.07 1.82 -0.68
CA ARG A 115 7.22 1.77 -1.58
C ARG A 115 8.39 1.01 -0.95
N GLU A 116 8.82 1.41 0.25
CA GLU A 116 9.93 0.76 0.94
C GLU A 116 9.66 -0.74 1.16
N LEU A 117 8.43 -1.09 1.55
CA LEU A 117 8.03 -2.48 1.76
C LEU A 117 8.03 -3.28 0.45
N VAL A 118 7.42 -2.76 -0.60
CA VAL A 118 7.36 -3.42 -1.92
C VAL A 118 8.76 -3.66 -2.46
N GLN A 119 9.63 -2.67 -2.45
CA GLN A 119 11.01 -2.79 -2.91
C GLN A 119 11.83 -3.80 -2.08
N TYR A 120 11.66 -3.80 -0.76
CA TYR A 120 12.26 -4.80 0.12
C TYR A 120 11.81 -6.22 -0.26
N LEU A 121 10.51 -6.44 -0.47
CA LEU A 121 9.95 -7.75 -0.80
C LEU A 121 10.34 -8.20 -2.21
N MET A 122 10.31 -7.28 -3.20
CA MET A 122 10.80 -7.53 -4.56
C MET A 122 12.24 -8.02 -4.55
N LYS A 123 13.12 -7.32 -3.84
CA LYS A 123 14.53 -7.70 -3.71
C LYS A 123 14.69 -9.04 -2.98
N LYS A 124 13.99 -9.22 -1.86
CA LYS A 124 14.10 -10.41 -1.00
C LYS A 124 13.69 -11.69 -1.70
N TYR A 125 12.64 -11.62 -2.52
CA TYR A 125 12.03 -12.79 -3.17
C TYR A 125 12.22 -12.84 -4.67
N ASN A 126 13.04 -11.94 -5.23
CA ASN A 126 13.26 -11.81 -6.68
C ASN A 126 11.93 -11.66 -7.46
N ILE A 127 11.04 -10.81 -6.96
CA ILE A 127 9.75 -10.52 -7.59
C ILE A 127 9.94 -9.36 -8.56
N SER A 128 9.58 -9.54 -9.82
CA SER A 128 9.64 -8.48 -10.83
C SER A 128 8.52 -7.45 -10.64
N ALA A 129 8.70 -6.24 -11.16
CA ALA A 129 7.66 -5.20 -11.13
C ALA A 129 6.32 -5.68 -11.71
N GLY A 130 6.33 -6.43 -12.81
CA GLY A 130 5.12 -7.00 -13.41
C GLY A 130 4.36 -8.00 -12.52
N ASN A 131 4.96 -8.43 -11.40
CA ASN A 131 4.32 -9.28 -10.40
C ASN A 131 3.90 -8.50 -9.13
N VAL A 132 3.92 -7.17 -9.19
CA VAL A 132 3.30 -6.28 -8.19
C VAL A 132 1.94 -5.86 -8.74
N LEU A 133 0.87 -6.35 -8.14
CA LEU A 133 -0.48 -6.34 -8.69
C LEU A 133 -1.46 -5.69 -7.70
N ARG A 134 -2.60 -5.24 -8.21
CA ARG A 134 -3.79 -4.90 -7.39
C ARG A 134 -4.61 -6.17 -7.14
N HIS A 135 -5.44 -6.15 -6.11
CA HIS A 135 -6.47 -7.18 -5.96
C HIS A 135 -7.39 -7.23 -7.20
N TYR A 136 -7.65 -6.07 -7.81
CA TYR A 136 -8.39 -5.96 -9.07
C TYR A 136 -7.78 -6.79 -10.19
N ASP A 137 -6.48 -6.77 -10.36
CA ASP A 137 -5.77 -7.54 -11.40
C ASP A 137 -5.85 -9.06 -11.18
N LEU A 138 -6.00 -9.50 -9.92
CA LEU A 138 -6.08 -10.91 -9.58
C LEU A 138 -7.48 -11.51 -9.73
N THR A 139 -8.53 -10.74 -9.41
CA THR A 139 -9.89 -11.27 -9.25
C THR A 139 -11.01 -10.40 -9.82
N GLY A 140 -10.70 -9.21 -10.34
CA GLY A 140 -11.70 -8.23 -10.77
C GLY A 140 -12.38 -7.46 -9.63
N LYS A 141 -12.00 -7.73 -8.37
CA LYS A 141 -12.55 -6.98 -7.24
C LYS A 141 -12.07 -5.53 -7.26
N TYR A 142 -12.97 -4.56 -7.07
CA TYR A 142 -12.65 -3.13 -7.00
C TYR A 142 -11.82 -2.81 -5.73
N CYS A 143 -10.55 -3.19 -5.76
CA CYS A 143 -9.61 -3.05 -4.64
C CYS A 143 -8.16 -2.94 -5.17
N PRO A 144 -7.40 -1.91 -4.79
CA PRO A 144 -7.80 -0.70 -4.04
C PRO A 144 -8.68 0.22 -4.90
N TRP A 145 -9.83 0.64 -4.39
CA TRP A 145 -10.85 1.31 -5.21
C TRP A 145 -10.34 2.53 -5.99
N TYR A 146 -9.62 3.45 -5.33
CA TYR A 146 -9.06 4.65 -5.97
C TYR A 146 -8.09 4.30 -7.12
N TYR A 147 -7.36 3.22 -6.97
CA TYR A 147 -6.33 2.75 -7.92
C TYR A 147 -6.83 1.67 -8.88
N VAL A 148 -8.14 1.45 -9.02
CA VAL A 148 -8.72 0.63 -10.09
C VAL A 148 -8.62 1.38 -11.43
N ASP A 149 -8.61 2.70 -11.40
CA ASP A 149 -8.28 3.54 -12.55
C ASP A 149 -6.84 3.26 -13.03
N GLU A 150 -6.70 2.97 -14.33
CA GLU A 150 -5.42 2.52 -14.90
C GLU A 150 -4.32 3.59 -14.82
N ASN A 151 -4.67 4.87 -15.01
CA ASN A 151 -3.69 5.96 -14.96
C ASN A 151 -3.17 6.14 -13.52
N ARG A 152 -4.08 6.12 -12.53
CA ARG A 152 -3.71 6.24 -11.11
C ARG A 152 -2.89 5.05 -10.66
N TRP A 153 -3.25 3.85 -11.13
CA TRP A 153 -2.46 2.66 -10.84
C TRP A 153 -1.09 2.73 -11.48
N ALA A 154 -0.97 3.11 -12.74
CA ALA A 154 0.33 3.23 -13.42
C ALA A 154 1.29 4.15 -12.64
N VAL A 155 0.80 5.31 -12.17
CA VAL A 155 1.59 6.25 -11.36
C VAL A 155 2.00 5.64 -10.03
N LEU A 156 1.06 5.01 -9.30
CA LEU A 156 1.39 4.36 -8.02
C LEU A 156 2.32 3.17 -8.23
N HIS A 157 2.07 2.33 -9.22
CA HIS A 157 2.85 1.15 -9.53
C HIS A 157 4.30 1.50 -9.86
N GLU A 158 4.51 2.48 -10.75
CA GLU A 158 5.84 3.00 -11.04
C GLU A 158 6.52 3.52 -9.78
N TYR A 159 5.82 4.33 -8.98
CA TYR A 159 6.37 4.88 -7.74
C TYR A 159 6.82 3.79 -6.76
N ILE A 160 6.04 2.72 -6.55
CA ILE A 160 6.35 1.68 -5.56
C ILE A 160 7.33 0.63 -6.07
N THR A 161 7.45 0.43 -7.39
CA THR A 161 8.31 -0.62 -7.98
C THR A 161 9.65 -0.10 -8.50
N SER A 162 9.71 1.17 -8.90
CA SER A 162 10.96 1.77 -9.37
C SER A 162 11.99 1.82 -8.26
N ALA A 163 13.23 1.41 -8.55
CA ALA A 163 14.32 1.55 -7.61
C ALA A 163 14.37 2.99 -7.05
N ALA A 164 14.69 3.13 -5.77
CA ALA A 164 14.90 4.46 -5.21
C ALA A 164 15.93 5.17 -6.09
N VAL A 165 15.52 6.26 -6.71
CA VAL A 165 16.48 7.14 -7.37
C VAL A 165 17.45 7.57 -6.27
N ASP A 166 18.72 7.25 -6.42
CA ASP A 166 19.75 7.67 -5.48
C ASP A 166 19.61 9.19 -5.34
N GLN A 167 19.28 9.67 -4.13
CA GLN A 167 19.05 11.10 -3.89
C GLN A 167 20.24 11.97 -4.29
N LYS A 168 21.42 11.36 -4.48
CA LYS A 168 22.63 12.03 -5.00
C LYS A 168 22.47 12.52 -6.44
N ASN A 169 21.53 11.94 -7.22
CA ASN A 169 21.36 12.27 -8.64
C ASN A 169 19.91 12.71 -8.96
N LEU A 170 19.19 13.29 -7.98
CA LEU A 170 17.86 13.82 -8.23
C LEU A 170 17.95 15.18 -8.92
N TYR A 171 17.53 15.25 -10.18
CA TYR A 171 17.38 16.50 -10.91
C TYR A 171 15.96 17.05 -10.73
N ARG A 172 15.87 18.29 -10.21
CA ARG A 172 14.61 19.00 -10.10
C ARG A 172 14.44 19.96 -11.26
N VAL A 173 13.34 19.85 -11.99
CA VAL A 173 12.95 20.85 -12.99
C VAL A 173 12.00 21.84 -12.30
N GLN A 174 12.41 23.09 -12.19
CA GLN A 174 11.57 24.16 -11.66
C GLN A 174 10.83 24.81 -12.83
N VAL A 175 9.50 24.80 -12.77
CA VAL A 175 8.64 25.33 -13.85
C VAL A 175 8.06 26.72 -13.55
N GLY A 176 8.33 27.27 -12.36
CA GLY A 176 7.92 28.62 -11.96
C GLY A 176 8.39 28.97 -10.55
N ALA A 177 8.48 30.27 -10.25
CA ALA A 177 8.65 30.82 -8.92
C ALA A 177 7.64 31.97 -8.73
N PHE A 178 6.93 31.98 -7.61
CA PHE A 178 5.83 32.88 -7.34
C PHE A 178 5.99 33.50 -5.95
N SER A 179 5.72 34.80 -5.84
CA SER A 179 5.69 35.51 -4.56
C SER A 179 4.37 35.32 -3.79
N SER A 180 3.34 34.78 -4.44
CA SER A 180 2.04 34.50 -3.86
C SER A 180 1.74 33.01 -3.93
N ARG A 181 1.31 32.44 -2.81
CA ARG A 181 0.89 31.05 -2.72
C ARG A 181 -0.28 30.73 -3.66
N GLU A 182 -1.23 31.65 -3.73
CA GLU A 182 -2.41 31.52 -4.60
C GLU A 182 -2.02 31.39 -6.09
N ASN A 183 -1.08 32.23 -6.56
CA ASN A 183 -0.58 32.16 -7.92
C ASN A 183 0.18 30.85 -8.19
N ALA A 184 0.95 30.37 -7.22
CA ALA A 184 1.62 29.09 -7.31
C ALA A 184 0.61 27.93 -7.43
N GLU A 185 -0.47 27.94 -6.64
CA GLU A 185 -1.53 26.92 -6.66
C GLU A 185 -2.29 26.93 -7.99
N GLN A 186 -2.63 28.11 -8.51
CA GLN A 186 -3.26 28.24 -9.83
C GLN A 186 -2.38 27.68 -10.94
N TYR A 187 -1.08 27.98 -10.90
CA TYR A 187 -0.15 27.45 -11.91
C TYR A 187 0.07 25.93 -11.75
N MET A 188 0.21 25.45 -10.53
CA MET A 188 0.27 24.01 -10.25
C MET A 188 -0.93 23.26 -10.82
N ASN A 189 -2.14 23.83 -10.69
CA ASN A 189 -3.35 23.23 -11.24
C ASN A 189 -3.35 23.19 -12.78
N LYS A 190 -2.79 24.20 -13.46
CA LYS A 190 -2.60 24.16 -14.92
C LYS A 190 -1.62 23.07 -15.34
N VAL A 191 -0.51 22.90 -14.62
CA VAL A 191 0.48 21.82 -14.88
C VAL A 191 -0.15 20.45 -14.68
N LYS A 192 -0.95 20.27 -13.62
CA LYS A 192 -1.69 19.03 -13.38
C LYS A 192 -2.74 18.74 -14.45
N ALA A 193 -3.47 19.77 -14.91
CA ALA A 193 -4.44 19.64 -15.99
C ALA A 193 -3.79 19.26 -17.33
N ALA A 194 -2.53 19.61 -17.54
CA ALA A 194 -1.72 19.17 -18.67
C ALA A 194 -1.15 17.74 -18.54
N GLY A 195 -1.51 16.99 -17.46
CA GLY A 195 -1.11 15.61 -17.27
C GLY A 195 0.20 15.40 -16.52
N PHE A 196 0.82 16.46 -15.97
CA PHE A 196 2.08 16.36 -15.24
C PHE A 196 1.85 16.35 -13.72
N GLY A 197 2.68 15.59 -12.99
CA GLY A 197 2.76 15.67 -11.54
C GLY A 197 3.37 17.02 -11.11
N ALA A 198 2.71 17.75 -10.20
CA ALA A 198 3.22 19.03 -9.69
C ALA A 198 2.93 19.19 -8.20
N PHE A 199 3.86 19.80 -7.48
CA PHE A 199 3.73 20.19 -6.08
C PHE A 199 4.45 21.52 -5.82
N ILE A 200 4.04 22.21 -4.77
CA ILE A 200 4.65 23.48 -4.34
C ILE A 200 5.71 23.18 -3.28
N VAL A 201 6.86 23.81 -3.40
CA VAL A 201 7.90 23.85 -2.37
C VAL A 201 8.00 25.30 -1.89
N GLU A 202 7.80 25.53 -0.61
CA GLU A 202 8.11 26.82 0.01
C GLU A 202 9.63 26.93 0.18
N VAL A 203 10.19 28.04 -0.27
CA VAL A 203 11.61 28.38 -0.11
C VAL A 203 11.72 29.56 0.83
N ASP A 204 12.42 29.40 1.94
CA ASP A 204 12.76 30.51 2.80
C ASP A 204 13.83 31.37 2.09
N ASN A 205 13.51 32.63 1.83
CA ASN A 205 14.43 33.58 1.21
C ASN A 205 15.51 34.11 2.18
N ASN A 206 15.78 33.40 3.27
CA ASN A 206 16.80 33.74 4.25
C ASN A 206 18.05 32.83 4.09
N ALA A 207 18.68 32.90 2.91
CA ALA A 207 20.01 32.33 2.69
C ALA A 207 20.87 33.35 1.95
#